data_1a6335140c5d97fc31bf0f6d76e51389
#
_entry.id   1a6335140c5d97fc31bf0f6d76e51389
#
_cell.length_a   1.000
_cell.length_b   1.000
_cell.length_c   1.000
_cell.angle_alpha   90.00
_cell.angle_beta   90.00
_cell.angle_gamma   90.00
#
_symmetry.space_group_name_H-M   'P 1'
#
loop_
_entity.id
_entity.type
_entity.pdbx_description
1 polymer ?
#
loop_
_entity_poly.entity_id
_entity_poly.type
_entity_poly.pdbx_seq_one_letter_code
_entity_poly.pdbx_strand_id
1 'polypeptide(L)'
;MMRRAVRIAAAAACVGGCLAAASSLAPQHALAAAVTPHKAAPRPAPQQKDSGDPRRFMHGIGMADAGNGKRWVFFSSSGLPPHGALPNGNWPHDVYVGEWSPGSPHLAHVRVFIRRPEAQEPVSIAQNARGDIFVTFEDGWNAPQEVSQRYGVYRRDLTPVKPYPNDVESGGHSGHAATAGERFVVFYSADWVDGGGVDNLGTGGGVYLKTYDAAGRLLNRVAVAPHSREWWPVIAGSPHRALLVWQKYIEGSTNAKLEYALFDPETARLEKLGELSDAIRYYVYAAAYVPAIDRFIVVATTANDRGVAMLIDPDGRRTASRDCLPATVRESDVAVAGASAYVPTQDGRLLALALAPEKITARGAQRAPIPWGTTGIVGFPASDTALHFVSLTPSGVREADVEPARETALEKSDEPCAARQ
;
A
#
# COMPACT_ATOMS: atom_id res chain seq x y z
N MET A 1 -40.76 -54.50 21.70
CA MET A 1 -41.08 -55.69 20.90
C MET A 1 -40.27 -55.67 19.61
N MET A 2 -39.66 -56.76 19.39
CA MET A 2 -39.03 -57.38 18.24
C MET A 2 -37.67 -56.90 17.76
N ARG A 3 -36.72 -57.70 18.16
CA ARG A 3 -35.37 -58.03 17.67
C ARG A 3 -35.42 -58.69 16.28
N ARG A 4 -34.35 -58.48 15.50
CA ARG A 4 -33.62 -59.50 14.65
C ARG A 4 -32.45 -58.78 13.99
N ALA A 5 -31.21 -58.99 14.32
CA ALA A 5 -30.32 -60.16 14.27
C ALA A 5 -29.83 -60.51 12.85
N VAL A 6 -28.59 -60.16 12.58
CA VAL A 6 -27.45 -60.95 12.07
C VAL A 6 -27.58 -61.68 10.71
N ARG A 7 -26.62 -61.40 9.81
CA ARG A 7 -25.81 -62.49 9.24
C ARG A 7 -24.49 -61.99 8.60
N ILE A 8 -23.44 -62.58 9.07
CA ILE A 8 -22.05 -62.59 8.57
C ILE A 8 -22.02 -63.59 7.38
N ALA A 9 -21.25 -63.22 6.31
CA ALA A 9 -20.71 -64.22 5.40
C ALA A 9 -19.32 -63.81 4.97
N ALA A 10 -18.35 -64.61 5.33
CA ALA A 10 -16.95 -64.65 4.84
C ALA A 10 -16.85 -65.61 3.66
N ALA A 11 -16.04 -65.26 2.67
CA ALA A 11 -15.37 -66.21 1.74
C ALA A 11 -14.27 -65.43 1.02
N ALA A 12 -13.07 -65.70 1.28
CA ALA A 12 -12.13 -66.68 0.71
C ALA A 12 -11.33 -66.14 -0.53
N ALA A 13 -10.07 -66.19 -0.32
CA ALA A 13 -8.89 -65.84 -1.11
C ALA A 13 -8.90 -66.33 -2.55
N CYS A 14 -8.33 -65.51 -3.46
CA CYS A 14 -7.60 -65.98 -4.64
C CYS A 14 -6.29 -65.24 -4.78
N VAL A 15 -5.21 -66.00 -4.67
CA VAL A 15 -3.83 -65.60 -4.97
C VAL A 15 -3.68 -65.52 -6.47
N GLY A 16 -3.32 -64.36 -6.97
CA GLY A 16 -2.94 -64.14 -8.35
C GLY A 16 -1.81 -63.10 -8.41
N GLY A 17 -0.59 -63.59 -8.56
CA GLY A 17 0.59 -62.75 -8.71
C GLY A 17 0.57 -61.98 -10.03
N CYS A 18 0.76 -60.67 -9.96
CA CYS A 18 1.20 -59.87 -11.08
C CYS A 18 2.36 -59.01 -10.62
N LEU A 19 3.49 -59.20 -11.26
CA LEU A 19 4.65 -58.33 -11.16
C LEU A 19 4.25 -56.89 -11.51
N ALA A 20 4.21 -56.03 -10.58
CA ALA A 20 4.11 -54.59 -10.80
C ALA A 20 5.52 -53.98 -10.77
N ALA A 21 5.94 -53.50 -11.93
CA ALA A 21 7.11 -52.67 -12.06
C ALA A 21 6.93 -51.42 -11.20
N ALA A 22 7.74 -51.27 -10.17
CA ALA A 22 7.81 -50.08 -9.34
C ALA A 22 8.43 -48.95 -10.15
N SER A 23 7.60 -48.12 -10.76
CA SER A 23 8.01 -46.81 -11.24
C SER A 23 8.19 -45.90 -10.01
N SER A 24 9.45 -45.71 -9.60
CA SER A 24 9.82 -44.73 -8.59
C SER A 24 9.54 -43.35 -9.12
N LEU A 25 8.40 -42.79 -8.74
CA LEU A 25 8.17 -41.35 -8.81
C LEU A 25 9.05 -40.71 -7.73
N ALA A 26 10.25 -40.29 -8.11
CA ALA A 26 11.04 -39.38 -7.29
C ALA A 26 10.26 -38.08 -7.14
N PRO A 27 10.15 -37.51 -5.91
CA PRO A 27 9.61 -36.19 -5.76
C PRO A 27 10.53 -35.20 -6.49
N GLN A 28 10.01 -34.53 -7.49
CA GLN A 28 10.67 -33.36 -8.07
C GLN A 28 10.70 -32.28 -6.97
N HIS A 29 11.76 -32.29 -6.18
CA HIS A 29 12.16 -31.12 -5.44
C HIS A 29 12.47 -30.04 -6.49
N ALA A 30 11.55 -29.10 -6.66
CA ALA A 30 11.89 -27.85 -7.33
C ALA A 30 13.10 -27.28 -6.59
N LEU A 31 14.26 -27.35 -7.22
CA LEU A 31 15.44 -26.61 -6.81
C LEU A 31 15.02 -25.13 -6.85
N ALA A 32 14.64 -24.60 -5.67
CA ALA A 32 14.69 -23.19 -5.46
C ALA A 32 16.15 -22.80 -5.76
N ALA A 33 16.36 -22.12 -6.89
CA ALA A 33 17.65 -21.55 -7.19
C ALA A 33 18.00 -20.67 -5.98
N ALA A 34 19.03 -21.09 -5.26
CA ALA A 34 19.61 -20.28 -4.20
C ALA A 34 20.10 -19.02 -4.88
N VAL A 35 19.34 -17.93 -4.73
CA VAL A 35 19.81 -16.58 -5.07
C VAL A 35 20.98 -16.37 -4.12
N THR A 36 22.18 -16.51 -4.63
CA THR A 36 23.41 -16.16 -3.92
C THR A 36 23.26 -14.67 -3.55
N PRO A 37 23.34 -14.29 -2.28
CA PRO A 37 23.29 -12.88 -1.93
C PRO A 37 24.51 -12.23 -2.60
N HIS A 38 24.26 -11.36 -3.57
CA HIS A 38 25.29 -10.47 -4.08
C HIS A 38 25.77 -9.63 -2.92
N LYS A 39 27.01 -9.84 -2.53
CA LYS A 39 27.70 -9.01 -1.55
C LYS A 39 27.88 -7.65 -2.21
N ALA A 40 26.94 -6.74 -2.00
CA ALA A 40 27.02 -5.38 -2.50
C ALA A 40 28.33 -4.76 -2.01
N ALA A 41 29.05 -4.11 -2.91
CA ALA A 41 30.18 -3.28 -2.54
C ALA A 41 29.72 -2.20 -1.54
N PRO A 42 30.55 -1.82 -0.54
CA PRO A 42 30.16 -0.78 0.40
C PRO A 42 29.76 0.48 -0.36
N ARG A 43 28.52 0.87 -0.19
CA ARG A 43 27.91 2.03 -0.81
C ARG A 43 28.65 3.30 -0.39
N PRO A 44 29.11 4.16 -1.31
CA PRO A 44 29.48 5.50 -0.92
C PRO A 44 28.26 6.17 -0.28
N ALA A 45 28.45 6.78 0.89
CA ALA A 45 27.39 7.52 1.54
C ALA A 45 26.72 8.46 0.52
N PRO A 46 25.39 8.45 0.38
CA PRO A 46 24.72 9.32 -0.58
C PRO A 46 25.17 10.75 -0.29
N GLN A 47 25.78 11.43 -1.23
CA GLN A 47 25.90 12.87 -1.18
C GLN A 47 24.50 13.43 -1.41
N GLN A 48 23.75 13.56 -0.32
CA GLN A 48 22.43 14.13 -0.33
C GLN A 48 22.59 15.61 -0.66
N LYS A 49 22.40 15.95 -1.92
CA LYS A 49 22.17 17.34 -2.31
C LYS A 49 20.95 17.78 -1.52
N ASP A 50 21.02 18.91 -0.84
CA ASP A 50 19.87 19.53 -0.21
C ASP A 50 18.91 19.92 -1.34
N SER A 51 18.10 18.97 -1.75
CA SER A 51 17.22 19.08 -2.92
C SER A 51 15.98 19.93 -2.62
N GLY A 52 15.83 20.38 -1.37
CA GLY A 52 14.56 20.99 -0.92
C GLY A 52 13.42 20.00 -0.87
N ASP A 53 13.70 18.68 -0.88
CA ASP A 53 12.67 17.63 -0.81
C ASP A 53 11.81 17.84 0.44
N PRO A 54 10.50 18.10 0.27
CA PRO A 54 9.59 18.33 1.40
C PRO A 54 9.46 17.11 2.31
N ARG A 55 9.78 15.88 1.84
CA ARG A 55 9.80 14.66 2.65
C ARG A 55 10.78 14.72 3.79
N ARG A 56 11.81 15.57 3.71
CA ARG A 56 12.82 15.73 4.77
C ARG A 56 12.24 16.04 6.15
N PHE A 57 11.03 16.56 6.22
CA PHE A 57 10.38 16.91 7.48
C PHE A 57 9.43 15.82 7.95
N MET A 58 8.63 15.28 7.04
CA MET A 58 7.60 14.28 7.33
C MET A 58 7.38 13.40 6.10
N HIS A 59 7.25 12.09 6.31
CA HIS A 59 7.05 11.14 5.23
C HIS A 59 6.26 9.93 5.69
N GLY A 60 5.30 9.51 4.88
CA GLY A 60 4.44 8.35 5.12
C GLY A 60 3.42 8.56 6.23
N ILE A 61 2.23 8.12 5.99
CA ILE A 61 1.10 8.21 6.91
C ILE A 61 0.18 7.01 6.70
N GLY A 62 -0.39 6.49 7.79
CA GLY A 62 -1.37 5.43 7.75
C GLY A 62 -2.29 5.51 8.96
N MET A 63 -3.40 4.78 8.94
CA MET A 63 -4.33 4.77 10.05
C MET A 63 -4.87 3.38 10.37
N ALA A 64 -5.35 3.21 11.61
CA ALA A 64 -6.04 2.02 12.07
C ALA A 64 -7.22 2.40 12.96
N ASP A 65 -8.23 1.53 13.04
CA ASP A 65 -9.34 1.67 13.98
C ASP A 65 -8.87 1.38 15.42
N ALA A 66 -9.02 2.36 16.30
CA ALA A 66 -8.69 2.24 17.72
C ALA A 66 -9.88 1.73 18.58
N GLY A 67 -11.05 1.51 17.96
CA GLY A 67 -12.30 1.17 18.63
C GLY A 67 -13.10 2.39 19.08
N ASN A 68 -14.38 2.19 19.34
CA ASN A 68 -15.28 3.25 19.81
C ASN A 68 -15.32 4.52 18.93
N GLY A 69 -15.19 4.33 17.61
CA GLY A 69 -15.12 5.42 16.64
C GLY A 69 -13.79 6.16 16.57
N LYS A 70 -12.84 5.85 17.43
CA LYS A 70 -11.51 6.45 17.44
C LYS A 70 -10.61 5.87 16.35
N ARG A 71 -9.54 6.61 15.99
CA ARG A 71 -8.51 6.19 15.03
C ARG A 71 -7.11 6.39 15.59
N TRP A 72 -6.24 5.42 15.35
CA TRP A 72 -4.79 5.63 15.42
C TRP A 72 -4.33 6.21 14.08
N VAL A 73 -3.55 7.26 14.14
CA VAL A 73 -2.87 7.84 12.96
C VAL A 73 -1.38 7.72 13.17
N PHE A 74 -0.71 7.02 12.25
CA PHE A 74 0.73 6.78 12.27
C PHE A 74 1.39 7.61 11.18
N PHE A 75 2.52 8.22 11.48
CA PHE A 75 3.27 9.01 10.52
C PHE A 75 4.74 9.07 10.88
N SER A 76 5.59 9.32 9.88
CA SER A 76 7.01 9.55 10.09
C SER A 76 7.31 11.03 10.22
N SER A 77 8.22 11.39 11.12
CA SER A 77 8.62 12.78 11.31
C SER A 77 10.03 12.87 11.89
N SER A 78 10.76 13.91 11.48
CA SER A 78 12.05 14.28 12.06
C SER A 78 11.93 14.92 13.45
N GLY A 79 10.72 15.12 13.96
CA GLY A 79 10.42 15.73 15.25
C GLY A 79 9.07 16.47 15.23
N LEU A 80 8.63 16.95 16.40
CA LEU A 80 7.40 17.74 16.52
C LEU A 80 7.71 19.05 17.29
N PRO A 81 7.92 20.19 16.59
CA PRO A 81 7.83 20.36 15.13
C PRO A 81 8.95 19.64 14.38
N PRO A 82 8.76 19.32 13.09
CA PRO A 82 9.81 18.73 12.26
C PRO A 82 11.03 19.64 12.15
N HIS A 83 12.20 19.03 12.14
CA HIS A 83 13.46 19.72 11.89
C HIS A 83 14.19 19.09 10.70
N GLY A 84 15.15 19.79 10.12
CA GLY A 84 15.90 19.35 8.95
C GLY A 84 16.94 18.28 9.27
N ALA A 85 17.79 18.01 8.31
CA ALA A 85 18.91 17.10 8.47
C ALA A 85 19.80 17.48 9.65
N LEU A 86 20.33 16.46 10.32
CA LEU A 86 21.36 16.63 11.34
C LEU A 86 22.65 17.15 10.72
N PRO A 87 23.61 17.68 11.53
CA PRO A 87 24.90 18.18 11.02
C PRO A 87 25.71 17.15 10.23
N ASN A 88 25.48 15.86 10.43
CA ASN A 88 26.09 14.76 9.66
C ASN A 88 25.37 14.45 8.34
N GLY A 89 24.33 15.22 7.97
CA GLY A 89 23.53 15.01 6.78
C GLY A 89 22.43 13.96 6.90
N ASN A 90 22.29 13.30 8.04
CA ASN A 90 21.25 12.30 8.26
C ASN A 90 19.89 12.96 8.56
N TRP A 91 18.84 12.24 8.23
CA TRP A 91 17.46 12.62 8.46
C TRP A 91 16.84 11.64 9.48
N PRO A 92 16.81 11.99 10.77
CA PRO A 92 16.21 11.11 11.74
C PRO A 92 14.69 11.19 11.64
N HIS A 93 14.08 10.20 11.02
CA HIS A 93 12.64 10.05 11.05
C HIS A 93 12.27 8.91 11.98
N ASP A 94 11.50 9.24 13.01
CA ASP A 94 10.85 8.26 13.89
C ASP A 94 9.41 8.03 13.45
N VAL A 95 8.84 6.88 13.77
CA VAL A 95 7.41 6.64 13.63
C VAL A 95 6.68 7.17 14.84
N TYR A 96 5.74 8.07 14.62
CA TYR A 96 4.84 8.64 15.61
C TYR A 96 3.46 8.01 15.51
N VAL A 97 2.72 8.05 16.60
CA VAL A 97 1.30 7.71 16.65
C VAL A 97 0.54 8.74 17.45
N GLY A 98 -0.63 9.14 16.94
CA GLY A 98 -1.60 9.96 17.64
C GLY A 98 -2.98 9.30 17.64
N GLU A 99 -3.83 9.67 18.59
CA GLU A 99 -5.22 9.23 18.68
C GLU A 99 -6.15 10.34 18.21
N TRP A 100 -6.97 10.06 17.21
CA TRP A 100 -8.10 10.88 16.85
C TRP A 100 -9.39 10.34 17.50
N SER A 101 -10.23 11.23 18.01
CA SER A 101 -11.53 10.90 18.57
C SER A 101 -12.65 11.68 17.88
N PRO A 102 -13.87 11.12 17.74
CA PRO A 102 -14.99 11.84 17.13
C PRO A 102 -15.22 13.21 17.79
N GLY A 103 -15.37 14.24 16.95
CA GLY A 103 -15.53 15.62 17.38
C GLY A 103 -14.24 16.33 17.86
N SER A 104 -13.09 15.66 17.81
CA SER A 104 -11.80 16.29 18.08
C SER A 104 -11.28 16.98 16.81
N PRO A 105 -10.88 18.24 16.87
CA PRO A 105 -10.24 18.92 15.73
C PRO A 105 -8.77 18.52 15.54
N HIS A 106 -8.17 17.78 16.49
CA HIS A 106 -6.75 17.47 16.50
C HIS A 106 -6.49 16.08 17.08
N LEU A 107 -5.35 15.49 16.65
CA LEU A 107 -4.79 14.28 17.26
C LEU A 107 -4.42 14.56 18.72
N ALA A 108 -4.85 13.66 19.60
CA ALA A 108 -4.44 13.64 20.99
C ALA A 108 -3.32 12.64 21.22
N HIS A 109 -2.60 12.79 22.34
CA HIS A 109 -1.60 11.82 22.83
C HIS A 109 -0.54 11.46 21.79
N VAL A 110 -0.16 12.41 20.93
CA VAL A 110 0.88 12.19 19.93
C VAL A 110 2.21 11.86 20.61
N ARG A 111 2.78 10.71 20.27
CA ARG A 111 4.02 10.23 20.86
C ARG A 111 4.85 9.44 19.85
N VAL A 112 6.13 9.30 20.14
CA VAL A 112 6.98 8.35 19.41
C VAL A 112 6.46 6.94 19.66
N PHE A 113 6.24 6.20 18.58
CA PHE A 113 5.81 4.82 18.60
C PHE A 113 7.00 3.87 18.36
N ILE A 114 7.83 4.15 17.36
CA ILE A 114 9.06 3.42 17.09
C ILE A 114 10.19 4.45 16.86
N ARG A 115 11.31 4.23 17.52
CA ARG A 115 12.53 5.02 17.38
C ARG A 115 13.71 4.09 17.15
N ARG A 116 14.51 4.42 16.17
CA ARG A 116 15.79 3.77 15.86
C ARG A 116 16.82 4.84 15.52
N PRO A 117 18.12 4.50 15.49
CA PRO A 117 19.15 5.46 15.10
C PRO A 117 19.01 5.94 13.65
N GLU A 118 18.46 5.07 12.78
CA GLU A 118 18.22 5.33 11.37
C GLU A 118 16.85 5.96 11.14
N ALA A 119 16.61 6.46 9.93
CA ALA A 119 15.30 6.95 9.54
C ALA A 119 14.31 5.80 9.24
N GLN A 120 13.09 5.92 9.70
CA GLN A 120 11.97 4.99 9.51
C GLN A 120 10.87 5.67 8.71
N GLU A 121 10.78 5.35 7.40
CA GLU A 121 9.80 5.93 6.47
C GLU A 121 9.75 5.16 5.15
N PRO A 122 8.67 5.24 4.34
CA PRO A 122 7.33 5.69 4.70
C PRO A 122 6.60 4.63 5.54
N VAL A 123 5.72 5.06 6.43
CA VAL A 123 4.92 4.14 7.24
C VAL A 123 3.68 3.66 6.47
N SER A 124 3.40 2.38 6.54
CA SER A 124 2.18 1.77 6.00
C SER A 124 1.51 0.86 7.03
N ILE A 125 0.20 0.89 7.07
CA ILE A 125 -0.61 0.24 8.10
C ILE A 125 -1.64 -0.68 7.44
N ALA A 126 -1.77 -1.89 7.96
CA ALA A 126 -2.89 -2.78 7.67
C ALA A 126 -3.55 -3.22 8.97
N GLN A 127 -4.87 -3.36 8.98
CA GLN A 127 -5.62 -3.84 10.14
C GLN A 127 -6.58 -4.94 9.73
N ASN A 128 -6.59 -6.05 10.45
CA ASN A 128 -7.50 -7.16 10.20
C ASN A 128 -8.85 -6.97 10.90
N ALA A 129 -9.82 -7.84 10.60
CA ALA A 129 -11.16 -7.79 11.19
C ALA A 129 -11.17 -7.96 12.72
N ARG A 130 -10.14 -8.56 13.32
CA ARG A 130 -9.99 -8.68 14.77
C ARG A 130 -9.43 -7.42 15.42
N GLY A 131 -8.97 -6.47 14.62
CA GLY A 131 -8.34 -5.23 15.07
C GLY A 131 -6.84 -5.33 15.28
N ASP A 132 -6.18 -6.45 14.94
CA ASP A 132 -4.73 -6.52 14.98
C ASP A 132 -4.14 -5.63 13.88
N ILE A 133 -3.09 -4.89 14.21
CA ILE A 133 -2.48 -3.87 13.38
C ILE A 133 -1.09 -4.34 12.95
N PHE A 134 -0.87 -4.38 11.65
CA PHE A 134 0.44 -4.61 11.04
C PHE A 134 1.03 -3.26 10.63
N VAL A 135 2.19 -2.93 11.18
CA VAL A 135 2.92 -1.69 10.88
C VAL A 135 4.16 -2.06 10.12
N THR A 136 4.38 -1.48 8.96
CA THR A 136 5.58 -1.69 8.15
C THR A 136 6.14 -0.38 7.63
N PHE A 137 7.45 -0.30 7.45
CA PHE A 137 8.17 0.84 6.91
C PHE A 137 9.59 0.42 6.53
N GLU A 138 10.25 1.26 5.77
CA GLU A 138 11.69 1.17 5.52
C GLU A 138 12.45 1.61 6.76
N ASP A 139 13.47 0.85 7.14
CA ASP A 139 14.36 1.14 8.25
C ASP A 139 15.80 1.11 7.76
N GLY A 140 16.57 2.09 8.15
CA GLY A 140 17.97 2.19 7.75
C GLY A 140 18.25 3.25 6.69
N TRP A 141 17.31 4.12 6.38
CA TRP A 141 17.58 5.28 5.54
C TRP A 141 18.74 6.12 6.09
N ASN A 142 19.69 6.44 5.22
CA ASN A 142 20.91 7.14 5.58
C ASN A 142 21.86 6.38 6.54
N ALA A 143 21.59 5.11 6.80
CA ALA A 143 22.53 4.26 7.51
C ALA A 143 23.65 3.76 6.58
N PRO A 144 24.82 3.40 7.11
CA PRO A 144 25.87 2.75 6.32
C PRO A 144 25.52 1.33 5.89
N GLN A 145 24.53 0.70 6.54
CA GLN A 145 23.99 -0.59 6.17
C GLN A 145 22.85 -0.42 5.16
N GLU A 146 22.49 -1.53 4.55
CA GLU A 146 21.41 -1.61 3.59
C GLU A 146 20.05 -1.29 4.23
N VAL A 147 19.20 -0.54 3.52
CA VAL A 147 17.80 -0.33 3.89
C VAL A 147 17.08 -1.68 3.97
N SER A 148 16.21 -1.84 4.92
CA SER A 148 15.41 -3.04 5.09
C SER A 148 13.93 -2.67 5.26
N GLN A 149 13.05 -3.36 4.54
CA GLN A 149 11.63 -3.31 4.85
C GLN A 149 11.37 -4.13 6.11
N ARG A 150 10.83 -3.51 7.15
CA ARG A 150 10.59 -4.13 8.45
C ARG A 150 9.15 -3.96 8.93
N TYR A 151 8.77 -4.75 9.94
CA TYR A 151 7.41 -4.72 10.48
C TYR A 151 7.34 -5.05 11.96
N GLY A 152 6.19 -4.71 12.54
CA GLY A 152 5.70 -5.20 13.82
C GLY A 152 4.20 -5.46 13.76
N VAL A 153 3.70 -6.31 14.67
CA VAL A 153 2.27 -6.60 14.81
C VAL A 153 1.81 -6.24 16.21
N TYR A 154 0.71 -5.53 16.29
CA TYR A 154 0.16 -4.99 17.54
C TYR A 154 -1.33 -5.28 17.62
N ARG A 155 -1.87 -5.34 18.81
CA ARG A 155 -3.32 -5.33 19.02
C ARG A 155 -3.90 -3.95 18.77
N ARG A 156 -5.21 -3.86 18.74
CA ARG A 156 -5.93 -2.57 18.59
C ARG A 156 -5.53 -1.51 19.61
N ASP A 157 -5.16 -1.90 20.82
CA ASP A 157 -4.68 -1.03 21.90
C ASP A 157 -3.18 -0.73 21.83
N LEU A 158 -2.52 -1.13 20.76
CA LEU A 158 -1.08 -1.01 20.49
C LEU A 158 -0.19 -1.90 21.40
N THR A 159 -0.75 -2.85 22.15
CA THR A 159 0.07 -3.86 22.80
C THR A 159 0.71 -4.78 21.76
N PRO A 160 2.00 -5.09 21.87
CA PRO A 160 2.68 -5.87 20.84
C PRO A 160 2.23 -7.35 20.85
N VAL A 161 1.91 -7.86 19.67
CA VAL A 161 1.74 -9.29 19.37
C VAL A 161 3.08 -9.85 18.89
N LYS A 162 3.72 -9.17 17.98
CA LYS A 162 5.08 -9.41 17.52
C LYS A 162 5.78 -8.05 17.43
N PRO A 163 6.57 -7.72 18.47
CA PRO A 163 7.17 -6.39 18.56
C PRO A 163 8.16 -6.17 17.39
N TYR A 164 8.23 -4.93 16.96
CA TYR A 164 9.27 -4.47 16.04
C TYR A 164 10.67 -4.62 16.70
N PRO A 165 11.75 -4.92 15.96
CA PRO A 165 11.82 -5.07 14.51
C PRO A 165 11.76 -6.52 14.04
N ASN A 166 11.09 -6.74 12.92
CA ASN A 166 11.15 -8.01 12.19
C ASN A 166 11.32 -7.69 10.70
N ASP A 167 12.12 -8.46 9.98
CA ASP A 167 12.40 -8.19 8.58
C ASP A 167 11.27 -8.70 7.67
N VAL A 168 10.76 -7.83 6.82
CA VAL A 168 10.06 -8.24 5.61
C VAL A 168 11.11 -8.67 4.59
N GLU A 169 12.04 -7.79 4.24
CA GLU A 169 13.12 -8.07 3.29
C GLU A 169 14.32 -7.17 3.58
N SER A 170 15.54 -7.74 3.63
CA SER A 170 16.79 -6.99 3.62
C SER A 170 17.00 -6.44 2.20
N GLY A 171 17.33 -5.17 2.06
CA GLY A 171 17.33 -4.46 0.77
C GLY A 171 15.93 -4.14 0.24
N GLY A 172 14.88 -4.56 0.94
CA GLY A 172 13.49 -4.25 0.58
C GLY A 172 13.12 -2.83 0.95
N HIS A 173 12.27 -2.21 0.13
CA HIS A 173 11.80 -0.85 0.37
C HIS A 173 10.47 -0.55 -0.32
N SER A 174 9.92 0.65 -0.10
CA SER A 174 8.63 1.13 -0.62
C SER A 174 7.47 0.18 -0.33
N GLY A 175 7.57 -0.58 0.77
CA GLY A 175 6.59 -1.60 1.10
C GLY A 175 5.30 -1.01 1.66
N HIS A 176 4.17 -1.39 1.04
CA HIS A 176 2.85 -1.06 1.51
C HIS A 176 2.12 -2.33 1.96
N ALA A 177 1.35 -2.19 3.04
CA ALA A 177 0.60 -3.29 3.62
C ALA A 177 -0.91 -3.11 3.45
N ALA A 178 -1.60 -4.20 3.23
CA ALA A 178 -3.05 -4.28 3.29
C ALA A 178 -3.48 -5.58 3.96
N THR A 179 -4.76 -5.65 4.34
CA THR A 179 -5.39 -6.89 4.75
C THR A 179 -6.21 -7.44 3.60
N ALA A 180 -6.00 -8.68 3.23
CA ALA A 180 -6.83 -9.40 2.27
C ALA A 180 -7.32 -10.70 2.92
N GLY A 181 -8.63 -10.85 3.07
CA GLY A 181 -9.20 -11.86 3.96
C GLY A 181 -8.67 -11.67 5.39
N GLU A 182 -8.21 -12.74 6.00
CA GLU A 182 -7.60 -12.74 7.33
C GLU A 182 -6.07 -12.57 7.33
N ARG A 183 -5.47 -12.31 6.16
CA ARG A 183 -4.02 -12.23 5.98
C ARG A 183 -3.55 -10.79 5.92
N PHE A 184 -2.41 -10.52 6.51
CA PHE A 184 -1.63 -9.33 6.20
C PHE A 184 -0.79 -9.60 4.96
N VAL A 185 -0.81 -8.66 4.03
CA VAL A 185 -0.04 -8.73 2.78
C VAL A 185 0.84 -7.49 2.70
N VAL A 186 2.13 -7.69 2.53
CA VAL A 186 3.09 -6.61 2.28
C VAL A 186 3.56 -6.73 0.84
N PHE A 187 3.34 -5.70 0.05
CA PHE A 187 3.81 -5.56 -1.32
C PHE A 187 4.96 -4.57 -1.35
N TYR A 188 6.15 -4.98 -1.80
CA TYR A 188 7.38 -4.23 -1.63
C TYR A 188 8.30 -4.38 -2.85
N SER A 189 9.22 -3.43 -3.04
CA SER A 189 10.31 -3.53 -4.00
C SER A 189 11.50 -4.20 -3.35
N ALA A 190 12.21 -5.05 -4.09
CA ALA A 190 13.44 -5.69 -3.65
C ALA A 190 14.66 -5.03 -4.31
N ASP A 191 15.78 -5.17 -3.63
CA ASP A 191 17.11 -4.74 -4.06
C ASP A 191 17.21 -3.26 -4.48
N TRP A 192 17.56 -2.46 -3.52
CA TRP A 192 18.03 -1.11 -3.76
C TRP A 192 19.48 -1.18 -4.22
N VAL A 193 19.68 -1.36 -5.51
CA VAL A 193 21.01 -1.61 -6.09
C VAL A 193 21.72 -0.30 -6.45
N ASP A 194 23.04 -0.25 -6.19
CA ASP A 194 24.00 0.75 -6.70
C ASP A 194 23.63 2.22 -6.45
N GLY A 195 23.23 2.54 -5.23
CA GLY A 195 22.84 3.92 -4.93
C GLY A 195 21.56 4.32 -5.62
N GLY A 196 20.84 3.35 -6.16
CA GLY A 196 19.48 3.50 -6.65
C GLY A 196 18.65 4.17 -5.58
N GLY A 197 17.71 4.84 -5.90
CA GLY A 197 16.79 5.55 -5.11
C GLY A 197 15.67 5.92 -6.03
N VAL A 198 14.75 6.67 -5.52
CA VAL A 198 13.66 7.24 -6.30
C VAL A 198 14.16 7.93 -7.58
N ASP A 199 15.38 8.41 -7.57
CA ASP A 199 16.00 9.15 -8.70
C ASP A 199 16.87 8.28 -9.61
N ASN A 200 17.10 7.01 -9.27
CA ASN A 200 17.83 6.06 -10.12
C ASN A 200 16.88 5.01 -10.69
N LEU A 201 16.02 5.49 -11.54
CA LEU A 201 14.96 4.72 -12.18
C LEU A 201 15.58 3.69 -13.13
N GLY A 202 15.47 2.45 -12.79
CA GLY A 202 15.98 1.37 -13.64
C GLY A 202 16.92 0.41 -12.93
N THR A 203 17.19 0.67 -11.65
CA THR A 203 17.82 -0.30 -10.76
C THR A 203 16.77 -0.88 -9.82
N GLY A 204 17.07 -2.00 -9.21
CA GLY A 204 16.14 -2.72 -8.35
C GLY A 204 15.75 -4.07 -8.93
N GLY A 205 15.50 -5.02 -8.05
CA GLY A 205 15.20 -6.42 -8.38
C GLY A 205 13.74 -6.68 -8.72
N GLY A 206 12.89 -5.65 -8.78
CA GLY A 206 11.47 -5.77 -9.08
C GLY A 206 10.58 -5.75 -7.84
N VAL A 207 9.32 -6.17 -8.00
CA VAL A 207 8.31 -6.14 -6.94
C VAL A 207 7.88 -7.54 -6.51
N TYR A 208 7.72 -7.69 -5.20
CA TYR A 208 7.43 -8.93 -4.51
C TYR A 208 6.37 -8.71 -3.44
N LEU A 209 5.73 -9.77 -2.99
CA LEU A 209 4.88 -9.73 -1.82
C LEU A 209 5.19 -10.85 -0.83
N LYS A 210 4.86 -10.59 0.42
CA LYS A 210 4.84 -11.57 1.50
C LYS A 210 3.50 -11.53 2.22
N THR A 211 3.00 -12.70 2.61
CA THR A 211 1.77 -12.82 3.40
C THR A 211 2.10 -13.30 4.80
N TYR A 212 1.35 -12.79 5.77
CA TYR A 212 1.52 -13.11 7.17
C TYR A 212 0.18 -13.45 7.82
N ASP A 213 0.22 -14.31 8.83
CA ASP A 213 -0.94 -14.52 9.69
C ASP A 213 -1.07 -13.38 10.75
N ALA A 214 -2.12 -13.44 11.54
CA ALA A 214 -2.38 -12.44 12.57
C ALA A 214 -1.33 -12.41 13.70
N ALA A 215 -0.53 -13.45 13.86
CA ALA A 215 0.61 -13.48 14.79
C ALA A 215 1.90 -12.94 14.16
N GLY A 216 1.84 -12.49 12.91
CA GLY A 216 3.01 -12.01 12.16
C GLY A 216 3.95 -13.13 11.71
N ARG A 217 3.48 -14.37 11.59
CA ARG A 217 4.28 -15.46 11.01
C ARG A 217 4.19 -15.41 9.50
N LEU A 218 5.33 -15.48 8.83
CA LEU A 218 5.39 -15.55 7.37
C LEU A 218 4.69 -16.82 6.87
N LEU A 219 3.80 -16.65 5.90
CA LEU A 219 3.08 -17.74 5.24
C LEU A 219 3.62 -18.01 3.84
N ASN A 220 3.74 -16.97 3.03
CA ASN A 220 4.17 -17.09 1.64
C ASN A 220 5.05 -15.91 1.21
N ARG A 221 5.89 -16.16 0.19
CA ARG A 221 6.60 -15.15 -0.59
C ARG A 221 6.28 -15.40 -2.06
N VAL A 222 5.89 -14.35 -2.78
CA VAL A 222 5.53 -14.42 -4.20
C VAL A 222 6.30 -13.35 -4.97
N ALA A 223 6.93 -13.76 -6.06
CA ALA A 223 7.47 -12.84 -7.04
C ALA A 223 6.33 -12.32 -7.93
N VAL A 224 6.09 -11.02 -7.92
CA VAL A 224 5.02 -10.40 -8.71
C VAL A 224 5.55 -10.00 -10.09
N ALA A 225 6.54 -9.13 -10.12
CA ALA A 225 7.27 -8.75 -11.33
C ALA A 225 8.77 -8.66 -10.98
N PRO A 226 9.49 -9.79 -11.01
CA PRO A 226 10.88 -9.89 -10.55
C PRO A 226 11.86 -9.42 -11.63
N HIS A 227 11.63 -8.24 -12.17
CA HIS A 227 12.46 -7.64 -13.21
C HIS A 227 12.93 -6.26 -12.77
N SER A 228 14.08 -5.85 -13.23
CA SER A 228 14.56 -4.49 -13.01
C SER A 228 13.54 -3.46 -13.54
N ARG A 229 13.44 -2.32 -12.85
CA ARG A 229 12.56 -1.20 -13.22
C ARG A 229 11.07 -1.40 -12.94
N GLU A 230 10.69 -2.45 -12.24
CA GLU A 230 9.37 -2.62 -11.64
C GLU A 230 9.43 -2.07 -10.20
N TRP A 231 8.58 -1.10 -9.86
CA TRP A 231 8.84 -0.26 -8.70
C TRP A 231 7.60 0.37 -8.06
N TRP A 232 7.74 0.88 -6.85
CA TRP A 232 6.75 1.63 -6.09
C TRP A 232 5.42 0.89 -5.93
N PRO A 233 5.44 -0.24 -5.21
CA PRO A 233 4.28 -1.08 -5.01
C PRO A 233 3.23 -0.39 -4.12
N VAL A 234 1.99 -0.37 -4.56
CA VAL A 234 0.80 0.07 -3.82
C VAL A 234 -0.18 -1.08 -3.76
N ILE A 235 -0.87 -1.24 -2.65
CA ILE A 235 -1.78 -2.36 -2.42
C ILE A 235 -3.11 -1.89 -1.84
N ALA A 236 -4.20 -2.46 -2.31
CA ALA A 236 -5.52 -2.33 -1.70
C ALA A 236 -6.09 -3.72 -1.41
N GLY A 237 -6.57 -3.94 -0.20
CA GLY A 237 -7.12 -5.22 0.22
C GLY A 237 -8.64 -5.22 0.29
N SER A 238 -9.25 -6.33 -0.12
CA SER A 238 -10.67 -6.64 0.05
C SER A 238 -10.85 -7.88 0.94
N PRO A 239 -12.08 -8.27 1.31
CA PRO A 239 -12.30 -9.51 2.05
C PRO A 239 -11.77 -10.77 1.38
N HIS A 240 -11.52 -10.75 0.07
CA HIS A 240 -11.15 -11.95 -0.69
C HIS A 240 -9.88 -11.81 -1.49
N ARG A 241 -9.48 -10.60 -1.88
CA ARG A 241 -8.40 -10.32 -2.81
C ARG A 241 -7.56 -9.13 -2.38
N ALA A 242 -6.34 -9.07 -2.86
CA ALA A 242 -5.56 -7.84 -2.88
C ALA A 242 -5.36 -7.39 -4.33
N LEU A 243 -5.61 -6.11 -4.58
CA LEU A 243 -5.18 -5.44 -5.79
C LEU A 243 -3.76 -4.92 -5.56
N LEU A 244 -2.85 -5.34 -6.39
CA LEU A 244 -1.46 -4.90 -6.45
C LEU A 244 -1.33 -3.94 -7.61
N VAL A 245 -0.72 -2.78 -7.39
CA VAL A 245 -0.50 -1.75 -8.42
C VAL A 245 0.93 -1.26 -8.30
N TRP A 246 1.66 -1.18 -9.39
CA TRP A 246 3.04 -0.70 -9.39
C TRP A 246 3.39 -0.01 -10.70
N GLN A 247 4.45 0.76 -10.66
CA GLN A 247 4.97 1.41 -11.86
C GLN A 247 6.08 0.59 -12.51
N LYS A 248 6.07 0.59 -13.85
CA LYS A 248 7.13 0.04 -14.68
C LYS A 248 7.81 1.14 -15.46
N TYR A 249 9.09 1.26 -15.27
CA TYR A 249 9.90 2.28 -15.94
C TYR A 249 9.82 2.16 -17.47
N ILE A 250 9.74 3.30 -18.13
CA ILE A 250 9.87 3.40 -19.60
C ILE A 250 11.25 3.98 -19.90
N GLU A 251 12.06 3.25 -20.65
CA GLU A 251 13.44 3.67 -20.95
C GLU A 251 13.48 5.04 -21.65
N GLY A 252 14.33 5.93 -21.11
CA GLY A 252 14.48 7.29 -21.63
C GLY A 252 13.30 8.23 -21.37
N SER A 253 12.31 7.80 -20.55
CA SER A 253 11.15 8.61 -20.21
C SER A 253 11.20 9.08 -18.77
N THR A 254 10.52 10.19 -18.47
CA THR A 254 10.18 10.66 -17.13
C THR A 254 8.84 10.12 -16.62
N ASN A 255 8.24 9.20 -17.35
CA ASN A 255 6.95 8.58 -17.04
C ASN A 255 7.11 7.06 -16.94
N ALA A 256 6.13 6.42 -16.35
CA ALA A 256 6.06 4.98 -16.20
C ALA A 256 4.73 4.42 -16.73
N LYS A 257 4.71 3.13 -17.03
CA LYS A 257 3.48 2.37 -17.15
C LYS A 257 2.91 2.09 -15.78
N LEU A 258 1.61 1.98 -15.66
CA LEU A 258 0.94 1.51 -14.45
C LEU A 258 0.47 0.08 -14.67
N GLU A 259 1.12 -0.83 -13.98
CA GLU A 259 0.83 -2.27 -14.02
C GLU A 259 -0.02 -2.66 -12.82
N TYR A 260 -0.75 -3.78 -12.94
CA TYR A 260 -1.51 -4.34 -11.82
C TYR A 260 -1.60 -5.85 -11.85
N ALA A 261 -1.92 -6.43 -10.69
CA ALA A 261 -2.31 -7.83 -10.55
C ALA A 261 -3.39 -7.98 -9.48
N LEU A 262 -4.18 -9.03 -9.57
CA LEU A 262 -4.95 -9.55 -8.44
C LEU A 262 -4.19 -10.67 -7.76
N PHE A 263 -4.26 -10.68 -6.44
CA PHE A 263 -3.66 -11.69 -5.60
C PHE A 263 -4.69 -12.36 -4.70
N ASP A 264 -4.71 -13.68 -4.73
CA ASP A 264 -5.49 -14.49 -3.80
C ASP A 264 -4.62 -14.87 -2.59
N PRO A 265 -4.92 -14.35 -1.39
CA PRO A 265 -4.13 -14.62 -0.20
C PRO A 265 -4.27 -16.04 0.33
N GLU A 266 -5.35 -16.75 0.02
CA GLU A 266 -5.59 -18.12 0.50
C GLU A 266 -4.80 -19.13 -0.31
N THR A 267 -4.74 -18.95 -1.63
CA THR A 267 -3.99 -19.84 -2.53
C THR A 267 -2.58 -19.36 -2.84
N ALA A 268 -2.22 -18.16 -2.42
CA ALA A 268 -0.95 -17.47 -2.70
C ALA A 268 -0.69 -17.33 -4.22
N ARG A 269 -1.72 -17.11 -5.03
CA ARG A 269 -1.62 -17.02 -6.49
C ARG A 269 -1.89 -15.62 -7.00
N LEU A 270 -1.11 -15.24 -8.00
CA LEU A 270 -1.45 -14.10 -8.85
C LEU A 270 -2.48 -14.57 -9.89
N GLU A 271 -3.65 -13.95 -9.90
CA GLU A 271 -4.77 -14.37 -10.74
C GLU A 271 -4.87 -13.56 -12.03
N LYS A 272 -4.47 -12.31 -11.97
CA LYS A 272 -4.56 -11.41 -13.11
C LYS A 272 -3.32 -10.51 -13.12
N LEU A 273 -2.80 -10.30 -14.32
CA LEU A 273 -1.75 -9.34 -14.62
C LEU A 273 -2.18 -8.51 -15.81
N GLY A 274 -1.90 -7.21 -15.78
CA GLY A 274 -2.26 -6.32 -16.86
C GLY A 274 -1.73 -4.91 -16.68
N GLU A 275 -2.00 -4.08 -17.65
CA GLU A 275 -1.65 -2.67 -17.69
C GLU A 275 -2.90 -1.80 -17.48
N LEU A 276 -2.83 -0.84 -16.56
CA LEU A 276 -3.88 0.14 -16.31
C LEU A 276 -3.69 1.41 -17.14
N SER A 277 -2.43 1.82 -17.33
CA SER A 277 -2.08 3.01 -18.10
C SER A 277 -0.68 2.87 -18.69
N ASP A 278 -0.51 3.34 -19.91
CA ASP A 278 0.75 3.34 -20.64
C ASP A 278 1.69 4.50 -20.27
N ALA A 279 1.16 5.55 -19.62
CA ALA A 279 1.96 6.70 -19.23
C ALA A 279 1.38 7.43 -18.01
N ILE A 280 2.03 7.27 -16.86
CA ILE A 280 1.74 7.99 -15.63
C ILE A 280 2.98 8.71 -15.13
N ARG A 281 2.80 9.72 -14.28
CA ARG A 281 3.88 10.30 -13.49
C ARG A 281 4.34 9.34 -12.41
N TYR A 282 5.64 9.35 -12.14
CA TYR A 282 6.22 8.55 -11.07
C TYR A 282 5.60 8.86 -9.71
N TYR A 283 5.27 7.81 -8.96
CA TYR A 283 4.83 7.85 -7.56
C TYR A 283 3.47 8.51 -7.31
N VAL A 284 2.74 8.91 -8.37
CA VAL A 284 1.49 9.67 -8.21
C VAL A 284 0.31 8.79 -8.58
N TYR A 285 0.08 7.78 -7.77
CA TYR A 285 -1.09 6.91 -7.83
C TYR A 285 -1.40 6.31 -6.45
N ALA A 286 -2.65 5.93 -6.27
CA ALA A 286 -3.15 5.29 -5.07
C ALA A 286 -4.25 4.30 -5.41
N ALA A 287 -4.53 3.37 -4.52
CA ALA A 287 -5.60 2.40 -4.68
C ALA A 287 -6.34 2.22 -3.35
N ALA A 288 -7.66 1.99 -3.43
CA ALA A 288 -8.48 1.66 -2.29
C ALA A 288 -9.57 0.66 -2.68
N TYR A 289 -10.06 -0.12 -1.70
CA TYR A 289 -11.25 -0.94 -1.88
C TYR A 289 -12.50 -0.15 -1.47
N VAL A 290 -13.57 -0.31 -2.25
CA VAL A 290 -14.87 0.36 -2.05
C VAL A 290 -15.92 -0.70 -1.71
N PRO A 291 -16.12 -0.99 -0.41
CA PRO A 291 -16.98 -2.10 0.03
C PRO A 291 -18.43 -1.99 -0.47
N ALA A 292 -18.95 -0.76 -0.55
CA ALA A 292 -20.34 -0.51 -0.93
C ALA A 292 -20.71 -0.98 -2.36
N ILE A 293 -19.73 -1.16 -3.23
CA ILE A 293 -19.94 -1.58 -4.62
C ILE A 293 -19.08 -2.79 -5.02
N ASP A 294 -18.32 -3.34 -4.07
CA ASP A 294 -17.37 -4.44 -4.29
C ASP A 294 -16.43 -4.18 -5.49
N ARG A 295 -15.71 -3.08 -5.43
CA ARG A 295 -14.73 -2.66 -6.45
C ARG A 295 -13.48 -2.09 -5.80
N PHE A 296 -12.39 -2.19 -6.51
CA PHE A 296 -11.21 -1.37 -6.23
C PHE A 296 -11.28 -0.10 -7.06
N ILE A 297 -10.89 1.00 -6.47
CA ILE A 297 -10.61 2.24 -7.18
C ILE A 297 -9.10 2.44 -7.26
N VAL A 298 -8.60 2.77 -8.44
CA VAL A 298 -7.24 3.24 -8.67
C VAL A 298 -7.32 4.65 -9.20
N VAL A 299 -6.55 5.55 -8.59
CA VAL A 299 -6.38 6.92 -9.07
C VAL A 299 -4.92 7.14 -9.43
N ALA A 300 -4.65 7.87 -10.50
CA ALA A 300 -3.29 8.17 -10.93
C ALA A 300 -3.22 9.54 -11.61
N THR A 301 -2.02 10.08 -11.71
CA THR A 301 -1.74 11.25 -12.55
C THR A 301 -1.02 10.79 -13.81
N THR A 302 -1.61 11.08 -14.96
CA THR A 302 -1.05 10.77 -16.27
C THR A 302 0.17 11.64 -16.60
N ALA A 303 0.91 11.27 -17.62
CA ALA A 303 2.04 12.04 -18.14
C ALA A 303 1.70 13.50 -18.51
N ASN A 304 0.43 13.76 -18.80
CA ASN A 304 -0.07 15.09 -19.18
C ASN A 304 -0.60 15.92 -18.00
N ASP A 305 -0.24 15.56 -16.76
CA ASP A 305 -0.68 16.25 -15.54
C ASP A 305 -2.20 16.26 -15.33
N ARG A 306 -2.86 15.21 -15.77
CA ARG A 306 -4.29 15.00 -15.56
C ARG A 306 -4.52 13.79 -14.69
N GLY A 307 -5.46 13.90 -13.77
CA GLY A 307 -5.89 12.77 -12.97
C GLY A 307 -6.74 11.80 -13.79
N VAL A 308 -6.61 10.52 -13.50
CA VAL A 308 -7.48 9.45 -13.99
C VAL A 308 -7.94 8.61 -12.79
N ALA A 309 -9.20 8.16 -12.84
CA ALA A 309 -9.74 7.19 -11.89
C ALA A 309 -10.29 5.98 -12.64
N MET A 310 -10.05 4.79 -12.10
CA MET A 310 -10.44 3.52 -12.72
C MET A 310 -11.08 2.62 -11.65
N LEU A 311 -12.12 1.88 -12.02
CA LEU A 311 -12.71 0.82 -11.20
C LEU A 311 -12.29 -0.55 -11.75
N ILE A 312 -11.85 -1.40 -10.82
CA ILE A 312 -11.45 -2.78 -11.08
C ILE A 312 -12.38 -3.70 -10.28
N ASP A 313 -12.99 -4.67 -10.94
CA ASP A 313 -13.84 -5.66 -10.30
C ASP A 313 -13.03 -6.76 -9.59
N PRO A 314 -13.66 -7.62 -8.76
CA PRO A 314 -12.97 -8.73 -8.10
C PRO A 314 -12.33 -9.76 -9.04
N ASP A 315 -12.71 -9.77 -10.32
CA ASP A 315 -12.11 -10.61 -11.37
C ASP A 315 -10.96 -9.91 -12.10
N GLY A 316 -10.59 -8.69 -11.71
CA GLY A 316 -9.51 -7.90 -12.30
C GLY A 316 -9.87 -7.22 -13.62
N ARG A 317 -11.15 -7.07 -13.95
CA ARG A 317 -11.56 -6.31 -15.13
C ARG A 317 -11.73 -4.85 -14.78
N ARG A 318 -11.24 -3.95 -15.61
CA ARG A 318 -11.55 -2.55 -15.53
C ARG A 318 -13.00 -2.32 -16.00
N THR A 319 -13.88 -1.95 -15.07
CA THR A 319 -15.31 -1.77 -15.33
C THR A 319 -15.70 -0.33 -15.64
N ALA A 320 -14.90 0.63 -15.19
CA ALA A 320 -15.08 2.04 -15.49
C ALA A 320 -13.75 2.79 -15.51
N SER A 321 -13.71 3.89 -16.24
CA SER A 321 -12.63 4.88 -16.22
C SER A 321 -13.21 6.29 -16.31
N ARG A 322 -12.56 7.23 -15.64
CA ARG A 322 -12.84 8.66 -15.74
C ARG A 322 -11.53 9.41 -15.85
N ASP A 323 -11.33 10.00 -17.01
CA ASP A 323 -10.15 10.80 -17.35
C ASP A 323 -10.40 12.28 -17.06
N CYS A 324 -9.35 13.09 -17.24
CA CYS A 324 -9.38 14.55 -17.16
C CYS A 324 -9.76 15.10 -15.80
N LEU A 325 -9.45 14.36 -14.78
CA LEU A 325 -9.55 14.81 -13.41
C LEU A 325 -8.35 15.71 -13.04
N PRO A 326 -8.43 16.49 -11.96
CA PRO A 326 -7.27 17.17 -11.40
C PRO A 326 -6.17 16.16 -11.01
N ALA A 327 -4.90 16.55 -11.14
CA ALA A 327 -3.76 15.73 -10.74
C ALA A 327 -3.81 15.43 -9.22
N THR A 328 -3.53 14.18 -8.85
CA THR A 328 -3.55 13.72 -7.44
C THR A 328 -2.25 14.07 -6.73
N VAL A 329 -2.27 14.08 -5.41
CA VAL A 329 -1.07 14.27 -4.58
C VAL A 329 -0.31 12.95 -4.48
N ARG A 330 1.01 13.02 -4.45
CA ARG A 330 1.89 11.87 -4.22
C ARG A 330 1.66 11.29 -2.82
N GLU A 331 1.70 9.96 -2.71
CA GLU A 331 1.60 9.24 -1.43
C GLU A 331 0.37 9.62 -0.61
N SER A 332 -0.73 9.86 -1.29
CA SER A 332 -2.00 10.18 -0.66
C SER A 332 -2.95 9.01 -0.79
N ASP A 333 -3.65 8.71 0.29
CA ASP A 333 -4.72 7.73 0.27
C ASP A 333 -5.97 8.28 -0.44
N VAL A 334 -6.76 7.36 -0.95
CA VAL A 334 -8.13 7.64 -1.39
C VAL A 334 -9.05 7.39 -0.21
N ALA A 335 -9.66 8.45 0.33
CA ALA A 335 -10.65 8.28 1.38
C ALA A 335 -11.96 7.74 0.79
N VAL A 336 -12.48 6.65 1.36
CA VAL A 336 -13.72 6.00 0.90
C VAL A 336 -14.79 6.13 1.96
N ALA A 337 -15.98 6.61 1.55
CA ALA A 337 -17.16 6.66 2.40
C ALA A 337 -18.40 6.21 1.58
N GLY A 338 -19.00 5.07 1.96
CA GLY A 338 -20.07 4.46 1.20
C GLY A 338 -19.64 4.19 -0.25
N ALA A 339 -20.44 4.63 -1.20
CA ALA A 339 -20.14 4.56 -2.64
C ALA A 339 -19.50 5.84 -3.17
N SER A 340 -18.67 6.50 -2.38
CA SER A 340 -17.95 7.71 -2.76
C SER A 340 -16.47 7.58 -2.44
N ALA A 341 -15.64 8.16 -3.29
CA ALA A 341 -14.21 8.32 -3.07
C ALA A 341 -13.84 9.81 -3.08
N TYR A 342 -12.89 10.15 -2.24
CA TYR A 342 -12.41 11.52 -2.07
C TYR A 342 -10.90 11.53 -2.27
N VAL A 343 -10.46 12.33 -3.24
CA VAL A 343 -9.09 12.32 -3.73
C VAL A 343 -8.46 13.70 -3.50
N PRO A 344 -7.42 13.82 -2.68
CA PRO A 344 -6.63 15.03 -2.57
C PRO A 344 -5.94 15.35 -3.90
N THR A 345 -5.98 16.61 -4.33
CA THR A 345 -5.41 17.06 -5.60
C THR A 345 -4.26 18.06 -5.39
N GLN A 346 -3.32 18.09 -6.32
CA GLN A 346 -2.12 18.94 -6.23
C GLN A 346 -2.41 20.44 -6.16
N ASP A 347 -3.55 20.85 -6.70
CA ASP A 347 -4.00 22.26 -6.65
C ASP A 347 -4.70 22.64 -5.34
N GLY A 348 -4.62 21.78 -4.34
CA GLY A 348 -5.13 22.04 -2.98
C GLY A 348 -6.64 21.85 -2.86
N ARG A 349 -7.24 21.05 -3.70
CA ARG A 349 -8.66 20.71 -3.66
C ARG A 349 -8.88 19.26 -3.24
N LEU A 350 -10.08 18.97 -2.76
CA LEU A 350 -10.59 17.63 -2.54
C LEU A 350 -11.62 17.31 -3.63
N LEU A 351 -11.29 16.36 -4.49
CA LEU A 351 -12.16 15.87 -5.54
C LEU A 351 -13.11 14.81 -4.98
N ALA A 352 -14.40 14.97 -5.20
CA ALA A 352 -15.42 14.00 -4.84
C ALA A 352 -15.88 13.20 -6.06
N LEU A 353 -15.79 11.87 -5.96
CA LEU A 353 -16.22 10.91 -6.98
C LEU A 353 -17.38 10.09 -6.43
N ALA A 354 -18.50 10.05 -7.15
CA ALA A 354 -19.58 9.09 -6.91
C ALA A 354 -19.31 7.84 -7.75
N LEU A 355 -19.42 6.68 -7.13
CA LEU A 355 -19.04 5.41 -7.70
C LEU A 355 -20.26 4.49 -7.81
N ALA A 356 -20.39 3.85 -8.95
CA ALA A 356 -21.29 2.72 -9.18
C ALA A 356 -20.47 1.61 -9.86
N PRO A 357 -20.89 0.35 -9.86
CA PRO A 357 -20.08 -0.77 -10.34
C PRO A 357 -19.43 -0.59 -11.74
N GLU A 358 -20.06 0.21 -12.59
CA GLU A 358 -19.60 0.46 -13.98
C GLU A 358 -19.53 1.95 -14.32
N LYS A 359 -19.50 2.82 -13.31
CA LYS A 359 -19.52 4.27 -13.56
C LYS A 359 -18.79 5.06 -12.49
N ILE A 360 -18.00 6.04 -12.92
CA ILE A 360 -17.38 7.06 -12.08
C ILE A 360 -17.94 8.42 -12.48
N THR A 361 -18.51 9.14 -11.52
CA THR A 361 -19.04 10.49 -11.73
C THR A 361 -18.28 11.45 -10.83
N ALA A 362 -17.59 12.43 -11.42
CA ALA A 362 -17.02 13.53 -10.67
C ALA A 362 -18.17 14.45 -10.21
N ARG A 363 -18.33 14.62 -8.89
CA ARG A 363 -19.38 15.46 -8.30
C ARG A 363 -18.95 16.90 -8.10
N GLY A 364 -17.68 17.12 -7.91
CA GLY A 364 -17.11 18.44 -7.67
C GLY A 364 -15.73 18.36 -7.04
N ALA A 365 -15.04 19.49 -7.00
CA ALA A 365 -13.81 19.64 -6.25
C ALA A 365 -13.90 20.91 -5.42
N GLN A 366 -13.73 20.79 -4.11
CA GLN A 366 -13.76 21.94 -3.19
C GLN A 366 -12.36 22.23 -2.68
N ARG A 367 -12.08 23.48 -2.36
CA ARG A 367 -10.82 23.85 -1.75
C ARG A 367 -10.66 23.15 -0.40
N ALA A 368 -9.51 22.54 -0.16
CA ALA A 368 -9.22 21.99 1.15
C ALA A 368 -9.14 23.11 2.19
N PRO A 369 -9.67 22.89 3.40
CA PRO A 369 -9.65 23.91 4.47
C PRO A 369 -8.24 24.06 5.07
N ILE A 370 -7.35 23.11 4.80
CA ILE A 370 -5.95 23.13 5.24
C ILE A 370 -5.04 22.99 4.02
N PRO A 371 -3.80 23.49 4.08
CA PRO A 371 -2.83 23.23 3.02
C PRO A 371 -2.51 21.73 2.98
N TRP A 372 -2.52 21.14 1.79
CA TRP A 372 -1.97 19.82 1.59
C TRP A 372 -0.44 19.88 1.66
N GLY A 373 0.16 18.82 2.24
CA GLY A 373 1.56 18.52 2.02
C GLY A 373 1.78 18.03 0.58
N THR A 374 3.03 17.90 0.20
CA THR A 374 3.39 17.30 -1.10
C THR A 374 3.39 15.79 -1.05
N THR A 375 3.42 15.22 0.15
CA THR A 375 3.37 13.77 0.44
C THR A 375 2.61 13.54 1.74
N GLY A 376 1.96 12.40 1.87
CA GLY A 376 1.35 11.93 3.12
C GLY A 376 0.05 12.65 3.47
N ILE A 377 -1.05 12.23 2.87
CA ILE A 377 -2.41 12.65 3.24
C ILE A 377 -3.25 11.39 3.46
N VAL A 378 -3.94 11.34 4.59
CA VAL A 378 -4.94 10.31 4.87
C VAL A 378 -6.27 10.97 5.22
N GLY A 379 -7.36 10.36 4.76
CA GLY A 379 -8.71 10.81 5.07
C GLY A 379 -9.60 9.65 5.46
N PHE A 380 -10.50 9.86 6.39
CA PHE A 380 -11.44 8.85 6.86
C PHE A 380 -12.78 9.46 7.28
N PRO A 381 -13.87 8.69 7.29
CA PRO A 381 -15.16 9.15 7.78
C PRO A 381 -15.09 9.55 9.27
N ALA A 382 -15.39 10.82 9.55
CA ALA A 382 -15.50 11.37 10.90
C ALA A 382 -16.93 11.23 11.43
N SER A 383 -17.92 11.35 10.52
CA SER A 383 -19.35 11.19 10.77
C SER A 383 -20.02 10.78 9.46
N ASP A 384 -21.36 10.63 9.48
CA ASP A 384 -22.16 10.37 8.27
C ASP A 384 -22.06 11.50 7.24
N THR A 385 -21.64 12.70 7.63
CA THR A 385 -21.61 13.89 6.77
C THR A 385 -20.22 14.51 6.61
N ALA A 386 -19.23 14.10 7.38
CA ALA A 386 -17.90 14.69 7.37
C ALA A 386 -16.78 13.66 7.26
N LEU A 387 -15.71 14.07 6.60
CA LEU A 387 -14.44 13.35 6.54
C LEU A 387 -13.41 14.12 7.37
N HIS A 388 -12.59 13.42 8.13
CA HIS A 388 -11.41 13.99 8.76
C HIS A 388 -10.18 13.72 7.90
N PHE A 389 -9.40 14.77 7.63
CA PHE A 389 -8.15 14.68 6.90
C PHE A 389 -6.97 15.05 7.78
N VAL A 390 -5.92 14.25 7.68
CA VAL A 390 -4.61 14.53 8.27
C VAL A 390 -3.60 14.67 7.14
N SER A 391 -2.93 15.79 7.09
CA SER A 391 -1.92 16.12 6.09
C SER A 391 -0.57 16.38 6.75
N LEU A 392 0.48 15.79 6.21
CA LEU A 392 1.86 16.03 6.61
C LEU A 392 2.44 17.16 5.77
N THR A 393 2.90 18.21 6.45
CA THR A 393 3.53 19.38 5.80
C THR A 393 4.94 19.60 6.35
N PRO A 394 5.81 20.33 5.67
CA PRO A 394 7.12 20.69 6.21
C PRO A 394 7.09 21.40 7.56
N SER A 395 5.97 22.02 7.90
CA SER A 395 5.79 22.75 9.16
C SER A 395 5.06 21.94 10.24
N GLY A 396 4.67 20.70 9.97
CA GLY A 396 4.01 19.80 10.93
C GLY A 396 2.74 19.16 10.41
N VAL A 397 2.03 18.51 11.33
CA VAL A 397 0.72 17.91 11.07
C VAL A 397 -0.33 19.00 10.91
N ARG A 398 -1.20 18.88 9.91
CA ARG A 398 -2.37 19.71 9.67
C ARG A 398 -3.60 18.83 9.59
N GLU A 399 -4.67 19.25 10.20
CA GLU A 399 -5.89 18.49 10.34
C GLU A 399 -7.11 19.34 10.08
N ALA A 400 -8.14 18.76 9.46
CA ALA A 400 -9.44 19.41 9.30
C ALA A 400 -10.56 18.40 9.06
N ASP A 401 -11.73 18.71 9.56
CA ASP A 401 -12.98 18.11 9.11
C ASP A 401 -13.43 18.79 7.81
N VAL A 402 -13.85 17.97 6.87
CA VAL A 402 -14.35 18.41 5.57
C VAL A 402 -15.74 17.83 5.36
N GLU A 403 -16.73 18.68 5.26
CA GLU A 403 -18.03 18.28 4.73
C GLU A 403 -17.95 18.28 3.21
N PRO A 404 -18.03 17.10 2.56
CA PRO A 404 -17.99 17.04 1.11
C PRO A 404 -19.17 17.84 0.53
N ALA A 405 -18.86 18.75 -0.39
CA ALA A 405 -19.85 19.58 -1.01
C ALA A 405 -21.00 18.72 -1.60
N ARG A 406 -22.22 18.99 -1.17
CA ARG A 406 -23.42 18.48 -1.81
C ARG A 406 -23.49 19.16 -3.18
N GLU A 407 -23.11 18.40 -4.25
CA GLU A 407 -23.27 18.81 -5.65
C GLU A 407 -23.06 20.30 -5.94
N THR A 408 -21.85 20.79 -5.77
CA THR A 408 -21.43 21.96 -6.53
C THR A 408 -21.06 21.44 -7.91
N ALA A 409 -21.79 21.89 -8.94
CA ALA A 409 -21.35 21.67 -10.30
C ALA A 409 -19.85 21.97 -10.36
N LEU A 410 -19.04 21.01 -10.86
CA LEU A 410 -17.68 21.32 -11.29
C LEU A 410 -17.83 22.62 -12.07
N GLU A 411 -17.17 23.70 -11.63
CA GLU A 411 -16.99 24.83 -12.52
C GLU A 411 -16.60 24.21 -13.85
N LYS A 412 -17.37 24.51 -14.88
CA LYS A 412 -17.19 23.97 -16.21
C LYS A 412 -15.83 24.35 -16.74
N SER A 413 -14.79 23.75 -16.23
CA SER A 413 -13.57 23.54 -16.98
C SER A 413 -13.83 22.35 -17.93
N ASP A 414 -14.98 22.41 -18.59
CA ASP A 414 -15.28 21.66 -19.79
C ASP A 414 -14.44 22.22 -20.96
N GLU A 415 -13.17 22.51 -20.72
CA GLU A 415 -12.24 22.33 -21.81
C GLU A 415 -12.17 20.81 -22.01
N PRO A 416 -12.65 20.32 -23.16
CA PRO A 416 -12.49 18.91 -23.48
C PRO A 416 -11.01 18.59 -23.29
N CYS A 417 -10.70 17.36 -22.88
CA CYS A 417 -9.36 16.79 -22.99
C CYS A 417 -8.97 16.78 -24.48
N ALA A 418 -8.99 17.95 -25.10
CA ALA A 418 -8.52 18.15 -26.44
C ALA A 418 -7.05 17.79 -26.41
N ALA A 419 -6.74 16.68 -27.08
CA ALA A 419 -5.40 16.29 -27.40
C ALA A 419 -4.65 17.55 -27.87
N ARG A 420 -3.75 18.06 -27.03
CA ARG A 420 -2.66 18.89 -27.53
C ARG A 420 -1.77 17.91 -28.28
N GLN A 421 -1.96 17.83 -29.57
CA GLN A 421 -1.07 17.16 -30.50
C GLN A 421 0.37 17.70 -30.38
#